data_b460efc3fc32a2981feaa67547c522b4
#
_entry.id   b460efc3fc32a2981feaa67547c522b4
#
_cell.length_a   1.000
_cell.length_b   1.000
_cell.length_c   1.000
_cell.angle_alpha   90.00
_cell.angle_beta   90.00
_cell.angle_gamma   90.00
#
_symmetry.space_group_name_H-M   'P 1'
#
loop_
_entity.id
_entity.type
_entity.pdbx_description
1 polymer ?
#
loop_
_entity_poly.entity_id
_entity_poly.type
_entity_poly.pdbx_seq_one_letter_code
_entity_poly.pdbx_strand_id
1 'polypeptide(L)'
;MVNYRDYMPKSTSRVRENIEWSTTYTYNSNDTAHPRVLLIGDSICNGYQTKVREKLADTANVTFWASSKCVTDPQYFRELDFLLDSYRYDIISFNNGLHSLTTDRAEWKAAYASAVAFIRAKCPEAKLVLTLCTPLNNPEKDAISRALNACTLALAEAEALPVIDLYAAVAGLDRDAHMSDVFHWKETGKELQAEAICAFVRGQLGQ
;
A
#
# COMPACT_ATOMS: atom_id res chain seq x y z
N MET A 1 9.06 8.96 -22.13
CA MET A 1 7.95 8.20 -21.51
C MET A 1 8.57 7.18 -20.56
N VAL A 2 8.18 7.17 -19.31
CA VAL A 2 8.67 6.20 -18.30
C VAL A 2 8.14 4.82 -18.65
N ASN A 3 9.04 3.82 -18.73
CA ASN A 3 8.66 2.45 -19.12
C ASN A 3 8.80 1.51 -17.92
N TYR A 4 7.71 0.89 -17.48
CA TYR A 4 7.71 -0.03 -16.35
C TYR A 4 8.69 -1.21 -16.50
N ARG A 5 9.03 -1.60 -17.74
CA ARG A 5 9.96 -2.70 -18.00
C ARG A 5 11.39 -2.42 -17.52
N ASP A 6 11.74 -1.14 -17.37
CA ASP A 6 13.07 -0.74 -16.88
C ASP A 6 13.17 -0.92 -15.35
N TYR A 7 12.02 -1.07 -14.66
CA TYR A 7 11.91 -1.19 -13.21
C TYR A 7 11.49 -2.58 -12.74
N MET A 8 10.76 -3.34 -13.57
CA MET A 8 10.24 -4.64 -13.16
C MET A 8 11.36 -5.68 -12.95
N PRO A 9 11.24 -6.58 -11.95
CA PRO A 9 12.19 -7.67 -11.75
C PRO A 9 12.18 -8.62 -12.96
N LYS A 10 13.35 -9.19 -13.27
CA LYS A 10 13.50 -10.16 -14.36
C LYS A 10 13.02 -11.56 -14.00
N SER A 11 13.05 -11.88 -12.72
CA SER A 11 12.64 -13.16 -12.14
C SER A 11 12.09 -12.95 -10.75
N THR A 12 11.42 -13.96 -10.22
CA THR A 12 10.91 -13.96 -8.84
C THR A 12 11.09 -15.35 -8.22
N SER A 13 11.51 -15.36 -6.96
CA SER A 13 11.52 -16.57 -6.12
C SER A 13 10.15 -16.84 -5.47
N ARG A 14 9.21 -15.89 -5.61
CA ARG A 14 7.90 -16.00 -5.01
C ARG A 14 7.14 -17.22 -5.53
N VAL A 15 6.63 -18.01 -4.60
CA VAL A 15 5.62 -19.02 -4.90
C VAL A 15 4.26 -18.33 -4.92
N ARG A 16 3.59 -18.39 -6.06
CA ARG A 16 2.26 -17.78 -6.22
C ARG A 16 1.22 -18.48 -5.35
N GLU A 17 0.23 -17.73 -4.95
CA GLU A 17 -0.93 -18.28 -4.24
C GLU A 17 -1.82 -19.09 -5.20
N ASN A 18 -2.64 -19.98 -4.64
CA ASN A 18 -3.56 -20.77 -5.45
C ASN A 18 -4.61 -19.91 -6.15
N ILE A 19 -4.94 -18.75 -5.56
CA ILE A 19 -5.84 -17.74 -6.15
C ILE A 19 -5.13 -16.40 -6.13
N GLU A 20 -4.81 -15.89 -7.31
CA GLU A 20 -4.29 -14.53 -7.48
C GLU A 20 -5.44 -13.61 -7.87
N TRP A 21 -5.47 -12.42 -7.25
CA TRP A 21 -6.53 -11.46 -7.45
C TRP A 21 -6.00 -10.03 -7.56
N SER A 22 -6.80 -9.16 -8.14
CA SER A 22 -6.55 -7.73 -8.24
C SER A 22 -7.89 -7.01 -8.29
N THR A 23 -8.05 -5.96 -7.51
CA THR A 23 -9.29 -5.19 -7.39
C THR A 23 -8.98 -3.70 -7.42
N THR A 24 -9.69 -2.96 -8.25
CA THR A 24 -9.55 -1.51 -8.36
C THR A 24 -10.93 -0.86 -8.40
N TYR A 25 -11.13 0.16 -7.58
CA TYR A 25 -12.25 1.10 -7.72
C TYR A 25 -11.74 2.53 -7.74
N THR A 26 -12.30 3.33 -8.65
CA THR A 26 -12.09 4.78 -8.68
C THR A 26 -13.41 5.45 -8.35
N TYR A 27 -13.51 5.98 -7.16
CA TYR A 27 -14.68 6.71 -6.72
C TYR A 27 -14.67 8.12 -7.28
N ASN A 28 -15.86 8.68 -7.55
CA ASN A 28 -16.04 10.01 -8.12
C ASN A 28 -15.10 10.23 -9.33
N SER A 29 -15.09 9.30 -10.27
CA SER A 29 -14.16 9.26 -11.41
C SER A 29 -14.24 10.48 -12.31
N ASN A 30 -15.38 11.17 -12.32
CA ASN A 30 -15.68 12.36 -13.10
C ASN A 30 -15.48 13.68 -12.32
N ASP A 31 -15.14 13.61 -11.04
CA ASP A 31 -14.86 14.82 -10.24
C ASP A 31 -13.41 15.26 -10.46
N THR A 32 -13.27 16.50 -10.91
CA THR A 32 -11.99 17.18 -11.13
C THR A 32 -11.73 18.32 -10.15
N ALA A 33 -12.66 18.59 -9.23
CA ALA A 33 -12.55 19.69 -8.27
C ALA A 33 -11.74 19.31 -7.03
N HIS A 34 -11.87 18.06 -6.57
CA HIS A 34 -11.14 17.58 -5.40
C HIS A 34 -9.85 16.84 -5.79
N PRO A 35 -8.80 16.95 -4.96
CA PRO A 35 -7.58 16.18 -5.15
C PRO A 35 -7.87 14.67 -5.12
N ARG A 36 -7.04 13.89 -5.81
CA ARG A 36 -7.20 12.44 -5.89
C ARG A 36 -6.10 11.71 -5.14
N VAL A 37 -6.52 10.84 -4.26
CA VAL A 37 -5.64 9.95 -3.46
C VAL A 37 -5.69 8.55 -4.04
N LEU A 38 -4.52 7.96 -4.29
CA LEU A 38 -4.38 6.57 -4.67
C LEU A 38 -3.88 5.75 -3.48
N LEU A 39 -4.65 4.72 -3.11
CA LEU A 39 -4.27 3.74 -2.11
C LEU A 39 -3.81 2.46 -2.83
N ILE A 40 -2.54 2.10 -2.66
CA ILE A 40 -1.97 0.86 -3.21
C ILE A 40 -1.65 -0.09 -2.06
N GLY A 41 -2.16 -1.32 -2.13
CA GLY A 41 -1.90 -2.32 -1.11
C GLY A 41 -2.42 -3.71 -1.45
N ASP A 42 -2.79 -4.42 -0.42
CA ASP A 42 -3.28 -5.79 -0.45
C ASP A 42 -4.69 -5.91 0.18
N SER A 43 -5.04 -7.07 0.73
CA SER A 43 -6.32 -7.29 1.40
C SER A 43 -6.57 -6.36 2.60
N ILE A 44 -5.52 -5.88 3.26
CA ILE A 44 -5.65 -4.91 4.35
C ILE A 44 -6.13 -3.57 3.79
N CYS A 45 -5.54 -3.11 2.69
CA CYS A 45 -5.99 -1.92 1.97
C CYS A 45 -7.44 -2.06 1.51
N ASN A 46 -7.79 -3.21 0.92
CA ASN A 46 -9.17 -3.52 0.54
C ASN A 46 -10.12 -3.47 1.76
N GLY A 47 -9.64 -3.87 2.94
CA GLY A 47 -10.41 -3.86 4.17
C GLY A 47 -10.77 -2.47 4.69
N TYR A 48 -9.87 -1.49 4.59
CA TYR A 48 -10.09 -0.14 5.13
C TYR A 48 -10.48 0.93 4.09
N GLN A 49 -10.34 0.66 2.79
CA GLN A 49 -10.47 1.69 1.74
C GLN A 49 -11.85 2.37 1.71
N THR A 50 -12.94 1.64 1.99
CA THR A 50 -14.29 2.21 2.04
C THR A 50 -14.42 3.26 3.15
N LYS A 51 -13.84 2.97 4.33
CA LYS A 51 -13.82 3.92 5.46
C LYS A 51 -12.99 5.16 5.14
N VAL A 52 -11.85 5.00 4.46
CA VAL A 52 -11.04 6.14 3.97
C VAL A 52 -11.86 6.99 3.02
N ARG A 53 -12.53 6.38 2.04
CA ARG A 53 -13.41 7.10 1.10
C ARG A 53 -14.50 7.88 1.81
N GLU A 54 -15.17 7.27 2.80
CA GLU A 54 -16.25 7.92 3.56
C GLU A 54 -15.74 9.08 4.40
N LYS A 55 -14.61 8.90 5.08
CA LYS A 55 -13.98 9.93 5.91
C LYS A 55 -13.39 11.10 5.11
N LEU A 56 -13.06 10.90 3.83
CA LEU A 56 -12.51 11.92 2.95
C LEU A 56 -13.53 12.46 1.94
N ALA A 57 -14.82 12.13 2.06
CA ALA A 57 -15.84 12.41 1.05
C ALA A 57 -15.90 13.89 0.61
N ASP A 58 -15.69 14.82 1.55
CA ASP A 58 -15.70 16.27 1.31
C ASP A 58 -14.28 16.86 1.14
N THR A 59 -13.25 16.02 1.08
CA THR A 59 -11.85 16.43 1.11
C THR A 59 -11.09 15.98 -0.12
N ALA A 60 -11.28 14.72 -0.54
CA ALA A 60 -10.52 14.10 -1.61
C ALA A 60 -11.27 12.95 -2.27
N ASN A 61 -11.02 12.75 -3.54
CA ASN A 61 -11.46 11.57 -4.28
C ASN A 61 -10.51 10.41 -4.03
N VAL A 62 -11.04 9.21 -3.82
CA VAL A 62 -10.24 8.01 -3.54
C VAL A 62 -10.27 7.08 -4.75
N THR A 63 -9.10 6.63 -5.16
CA THR A 63 -8.88 5.46 -5.99
C THR A 63 -8.12 4.45 -5.13
N PHE A 64 -8.50 3.18 -5.17
CA PHE A 64 -7.66 2.15 -4.55
C PHE A 64 -7.37 1.01 -5.52
N TRP A 65 -6.22 0.41 -5.32
CA TRP A 65 -5.83 -0.83 -5.94
C TRP A 65 -5.26 -1.77 -4.88
N ALA A 66 -5.89 -2.92 -4.78
CA ALA A 66 -5.46 -3.99 -3.90
C ALA A 66 -5.20 -5.27 -4.70
N SER A 67 -4.09 -5.94 -4.41
CA SER A 67 -3.68 -7.12 -5.15
C SER A 67 -2.98 -8.14 -4.27
N SER A 68 -3.15 -9.42 -4.58
CA SER A 68 -2.36 -10.51 -4.01
C SER A 68 -0.93 -10.59 -4.57
N LYS A 69 -0.62 -9.81 -5.60
CA LYS A 69 0.71 -9.86 -6.23
C LYS A 69 1.78 -9.16 -5.37
N CYS A 70 2.96 -9.75 -5.38
CA CYS A 70 4.15 -9.15 -4.78
C CYS A 70 4.86 -8.23 -5.79
N VAL A 71 5.58 -7.23 -5.31
CA VAL A 71 6.45 -6.38 -6.15
C VAL A 71 7.51 -7.17 -6.92
N THR A 72 7.81 -8.41 -6.53
CA THR A 72 8.71 -9.29 -7.28
C THR A 72 8.04 -9.95 -8.48
N ASP A 73 6.71 -9.88 -8.61
CA ASP A 73 6.00 -10.39 -9.78
C ASP A 73 6.05 -9.40 -10.94
N PRO A 74 6.51 -9.79 -12.14
CA PRO A 74 6.53 -8.88 -13.30
C PRO A 74 5.14 -8.33 -13.66
N GLN A 75 4.07 -9.09 -13.40
CA GLN A 75 2.70 -8.65 -13.63
C GLN A 75 2.30 -7.48 -12.74
N TYR A 76 2.86 -7.35 -11.53
CA TYR A 76 2.61 -6.24 -10.63
C TYR A 76 2.92 -4.89 -11.30
N PHE A 77 4.07 -4.78 -11.97
CA PHE A 77 4.48 -3.55 -12.63
C PHE A 77 3.60 -3.18 -13.84
N ARG A 78 3.03 -4.16 -14.54
CA ARG A 78 2.08 -3.90 -15.64
C ARG A 78 0.78 -3.29 -15.12
N GLU A 79 0.26 -3.84 -14.02
CA GLU A 79 -0.96 -3.34 -13.40
C GLU A 79 -0.72 -1.98 -12.74
N LEU A 80 0.44 -1.80 -12.10
CA LEU A 80 0.85 -0.52 -11.54
C LEU A 80 1.00 0.56 -12.62
N ASP A 81 1.60 0.25 -13.76
CA ASP A 81 1.74 1.17 -14.90
C ASP A 81 0.36 1.62 -15.42
N PHE A 82 -0.53 0.67 -15.67
CA PHE A 82 -1.91 0.97 -16.09
C PHE A 82 -2.64 1.86 -15.07
N LEU A 83 -2.50 1.57 -13.80
CA LEU A 83 -3.12 2.33 -12.72
C LEU A 83 -2.60 3.78 -12.67
N LEU A 84 -1.28 3.95 -12.75
CA LEU A 84 -0.63 5.26 -12.69
C LEU A 84 -0.91 6.13 -13.92
N ASP A 85 -1.25 5.53 -15.06
CA ASP A 85 -1.67 6.24 -16.28
C ASP A 85 -3.17 6.61 -16.28
N SER A 86 -3.97 6.01 -15.39
CA SER A 86 -5.43 6.14 -15.45
C SER A 86 -5.93 7.50 -14.99
N TYR A 87 -5.25 8.14 -14.03
CA TYR A 87 -5.62 9.43 -13.45
C TYR A 87 -4.39 10.21 -13.00
N ARG A 88 -4.53 11.53 -12.88
CA ARG A 88 -3.59 12.33 -12.11
C ARG A 88 -3.87 12.13 -10.62
N TYR A 89 -2.84 11.79 -9.86
CA TYR A 89 -2.91 11.63 -8.42
C TYR A 89 -2.14 12.73 -7.71
N ASP A 90 -2.70 13.24 -6.61
CA ASP A 90 -2.07 14.26 -5.77
C ASP A 90 -1.31 13.60 -4.60
N ILE A 91 -1.83 12.48 -4.10
CA ILE A 91 -1.20 11.70 -3.03
C ILE A 91 -1.27 10.21 -3.42
N ILE A 92 -0.16 9.49 -3.24
CA ILE A 92 -0.07 8.04 -3.44
C ILE A 92 0.42 7.40 -2.14
N SER A 93 -0.43 6.56 -1.53
CA SER A 93 -0.06 5.68 -0.41
C SER A 93 0.33 4.32 -0.95
N PHE A 94 1.55 3.86 -0.66
CA PHE A 94 2.11 2.64 -1.23
C PHE A 94 2.48 1.64 -0.14
N ASN A 95 1.89 0.45 -0.22
CA ASN A 95 2.25 -0.74 0.53
C ASN A 95 2.33 -1.96 -0.40
N ASN A 96 3.27 -2.84 -0.16
CA ASN A 96 3.31 -4.20 -0.70
C ASN A 96 4.19 -5.05 0.20
N GLY A 97 3.61 -5.90 1.02
CA GLY A 97 4.38 -6.68 1.99
C GLY A 97 3.80 -8.06 2.31
N LEU A 98 2.54 -8.17 2.67
CA LEU A 98 2.00 -9.42 3.23
C LEU A 98 1.99 -10.59 2.24
N HIS A 99 1.90 -10.35 0.94
CA HIS A 99 2.02 -11.37 -0.10
C HIS A 99 3.47 -11.74 -0.45
N SER A 100 4.45 -11.23 0.31
CA SER A 100 5.89 -11.53 0.16
C SER A 100 6.47 -12.35 1.31
N LEU A 101 5.64 -12.89 2.21
CA LEU A 101 6.13 -13.58 3.42
C LEU A 101 7.07 -14.76 3.15
N THR A 102 6.95 -15.40 1.99
CA THR A 102 7.79 -16.52 1.54
C THR A 102 8.85 -16.13 0.51
N THR A 103 8.89 -14.85 0.12
CA THR A 103 9.83 -14.35 -0.88
C THR A 103 11.19 -14.05 -0.23
N ASP A 104 12.28 -14.25 -0.98
CA ASP A 104 13.61 -13.84 -0.54
C ASP A 104 13.64 -12.35 -0.19
N ARG A 105 14.22 -12.02 0.95
CA ARG A 105 14.18 -10.66 1.51
C ARG A 105 14.98 -9.67 0.66
N ALA A 106 16.13 -10.07 0.12
CA ALA A 106 16.95 -9.19 -0.70
C ALA A 106 16.27 -8.91 -2.04
N GLU A 107 15.66 -9.93 -2.63
CA GLU A 107 14.87 -9.82 -3.85
C GLU A 107 13.68 -8.87 -3.65
N TRP A 108 12.90 -9.06 -2.57
CA TRP A 108 11.78 -8.18 -2.25
C TRP A 108 12.23 -6.73 -2.04
N LYS A 109 13.30 -6.51 -1.26
CA LYS A 109 13.83 -5.17 -0.99
C LYS A 109 14.22 -4.44 -2.27
N ALA A 110 14.91 -5.12 -3.19
CA ALA A 110 15.31 -4.54 -4.48
C ALA A 110 14.08 -4.19 -5.34
N ALA A 111 13.11 -5.11 -5.44
CA ALA A 111 11.89 -4.90 -6.21
C ALA A 111 10.99 -3.80 -5.60
N TYR A 112 10.93 -3.71 -4.26
CA TYR A 112 10.18 -2.66 -3.55
C TYR A 112 10.78 -1.28 -3.82
N ALA A 113 12.11 -1.14 -3.75
CA ALA A 113 12.80 0.10 -4.10
C ALA A 113 12.59 0.47 -5.58
N SER A 114 12.62 -0.50 -6.49
CA SER A 114 12.29 -0.29 -7.90
C SER A 114 10.85 0.19 -8.10
N ALA A 115 9.87 -0.35 -7.37
CA ALA A 115 8.49 0.09 -7.46
C ALA A 115 8.33 1.54 -6.95
N VAL A 116 8.99 1.90 -5.86
CA VAL A 116 9.03 3.28 -5.34
C VAL A 116 9.64 4.22 -6.38
N ALA A 117 10.78 3.87 -6.97
CA ALA A 117 11.42 4.66 -8.02
C ALA A 117 10.52 4.81 -9.27
N PHE A 118 9.82 3.74 -9.66
CA PHE A 118 8.89 3.76 -10.77
C PHE A 118 7.69 4.69 -10.50
N ILE A 119 7.06 4.61 -9.33
CA ILE A 119 5.94 5.49 -8.94
C ILE A 119 6.38 6.96 -9.00
N ARG A 120 7.55 7.29 -8.43
CA ARG A 120 8.08 8.66 -8.45
C ARG A 120 8.38 9.17 -9.85
N ALA A 121 8.95 8.31 -10.70
CA ALA A 121 9.25 8.68 -12.08
C ALA A 121 7.98 8.88 -12.92
N LYS A 122 6.94 8.07 -12.67
CA LYS A 122 5.68 8.08 -13.39
C LYS A 122 4.75 9.23 -12.94
N CYS A 123 4.74 9.52 -11.64
CA CYS A 123 3.88 10.53 -11.02
C CYS A 123 4.73 11.55 -10.21
N PRO A 124 5.59 12.35 -10.87
CA PRO A 124 6.56 13.22 -10.18
C PRO A 124 5.88 14.35 -9.36
N GLU A 125 4.64 14.70 -9.68
CA GLU A 125 3.87 15.72 -8.97
C GLU A 125 3.11 15.16 -7.75
N ALA A 126 2.95 13.84 -7.66
CA ALA A 126 2.25 13.22 -6.55
C ALA A 126 3.13 13.15 -5.29
N LYS A 127 2.52 13.41 -4.14
CA LYS A 127 3.15 13.16 -2.84
C LYS A 127 3.11 11.68 -2.54
N LEU A 128 4.25 10.99 -2.65
CA LEU A 128 4.35 9.57 -2.30
C LEU A 128 4.58 9.39 -0.80
N VAL A 129 3.83 8.48 -0.18
CA VAL A 129 4.01 8.03 1.19
C VAL A 129 4.10 6.51 1.25
N LEU A 130 5.04 5.98 2.01
CA LEU A 130 5.15 4.54 2.25
C LEU A 130 4.30 4.14 3.45
N THR A 131 3.53 3.07 3.30
CA THR A 131 2.63 2.59 4.34
C THR A 131 3.13 1.26 4.87
N LEU A 132 3.29 1.14 6.19
CA LEU A 132 3.79 -0.07 6.83
C LEU A 132 2.74 -1.20 6.84
N CYS A 133 3.20 -2.44 6.84
CA CYS A 133 2.36 -3.62 7.08
C CYS A 133 1.86 -3.63 8.53
N THR A 134 0.69 -4.20 8.74
CA THR A 134 0.07 -4.36 10.06
C THR A 134 0.63 -5.54 10.85
N PRO A 135 0.45 -5.58 12.18
CA PRO A 135 0.72 -6.76 12.98
C PRO A 135 -0.10 -7.97 12.53
N LEU A 136 0.48 -9.17 12.66
CA LEU A 136 -0.16 -10.43 12.32
C LEU A 136 -0.40 -11.29 13.57
N ASN A 137 -1.50 -12.04 13.60
CA ASN A 137 -1.85 -12.93 14.71
C ASN A 137 -1.17 -14.32 14.58
N ASN A 138 0.14 -14.27 14.34
CA ASN A 138 1.05 -15.40 14.34
C ASN A 138 2.47 -14.85 14.59
N PRO A 139 3.17 -15.26 15.64
CA PRO A 139 4.46 -14.66 16.04
C PRO A 139 5.55 -14.74 14.94
N GLU A 140 5.63 -15.84 14.21
CA GLU A 140 6.65 -16.03 13.16
C GLU A 140 6.36 -15.12 11.96
N LYS A 141 5.11 -15.09 11.50
CA LYS A 141 4.69 -14.20 10.40
C LYS A 141 4.78 -12.73 10.79
N ASP A 142 4.45 -12.40 12.04
CA ASP A 142 4.58 -11.03 12.57
C ASP A 142 6.05 -10.58 12.61
N ALA A 143 6.98 -11.49 12.94
CA ALA A 143 8.41 -11.18 12.86
C ALA A 143 8.85 -10.86 11.43
N ILE A 144 8.28 -11.55 10.42
CA ILE A 144 8.55 -11.25 9.01
C ILE A 144 7.92 -9.89 8.63
N SER A 145 6.69 -9.60 9.06
CA SER A 145 6.03 -8.30 8.83
C SER A 145 6.89 -7.15 9.41
N ARG A 146 7.40 -7.29 10.62
CA ARG A 146 8.33 -6.29 11.22
C ARG A 146 9.62 -6.14 10.42
N ALA A 147 10.17 -7.22 9.89
CA ALA A 147 11.38 -7.16 9.06
C ALA A 147 11.14 -6.47 7.72
N LEU A 148 9.95 -6.64 7.11
CA LEU A 148 9.52 -5.88 5.93
C LEU A 148 9.39 -4.39 6.27
N ASN A 149 8.74 -4.07 7.39
CA ASN A 149 8.59 -2.69 7.86
C ASN A 149 9.94 -2.01 8.11
N ALA A 150 10.91 -2.72 8.69
CA ALA A 150 12.26 -2.20 8.86
C ALA A 150 12.94 -1.85 7.52
N CYS A 151 12.77 -2.69 6.49
CA CYS A 151 13.26 -2.38 5.15
C CYS A 151 12.54 -1.18 4.52
N THR A 152 11.21 -1.07 4.71
CA THR A 152 10.41 0.07 4.23
C THR A 152 10.85 1.38 4.91
N LEU A 153 11.07 1.36 6.24
CA LEU A 153 11.55 2.52 6.99
C LEU A 153 12.94 2.97 6.53
N ALA A 154 13.86 2.03 6.33
CA ALA A 154 15.21 2.35 5.83
C ALA A 154 15.17 2.97 4.42
N LEU A 155 14.28 2.50 3.55
CA LEU A 155 14.07 3.10 2.23
C LEU A 155 13.44 4.49 2.35
N ALA A 156 12.44 4.65 3.21
CA ALA A 156 11.78 5.94 3.44
C ALA A 156 12.77 7.00 3.92
N GLU A 157 13.67 6.64 4.85
CA GLU A 157 14.75 7.51 5.33
C GLU A 157 15.71 7.88 4.19
N ALA A 158 16.19 6.90 3.43
CA ALA A 158 17.12 7.11 2.33
C ALA A 158 16.56 8.00 1.21
N GLU A 159 15.26 7.90 0.94
CA GLU A 159 14.55 8.62 -0.12
C GLU A 159 13.81 9.89 0.38
N ALA A 160 13.96 10.23 1.68
CA ALA A 160 13.25 11.33 2.34
C ALA A 160 11.72 11.27 2.11
N LEU A 161 11.13 10.08 2.21
CA LEU A 161 9.70 9.86 2.05
C LEU A 161 8.99 9.78 3.40
N PRO A 162 7.78 10.33 3.52
CA PRO A 162 6.96 10.16 4.70
C PRO A 162 6.49 8.70 4.84
N VAL A 163 6.09 8.33 6.07
CA VAL A 163 5.60 7.00 6.40
C VAL A 163 4.27 7.10 7.14
N ILE A 164 3.31 6.23 6.79
CA ILE A 164 2.11 5.96 7.57
C ILE A 164 2.33 4.64 8.32
N ASP A 165 2.36 4.70 9.64
CA ASP A 165 2.60 3.53 10.48
C ASP A 165 1.28 2.83 10.85
N LEU A 166 0.81 1.95 9.96
CA LEU A 166 -0.36 1.10 10.24
C LEU A 166 -0.06 0.01 11.26
N TYR A 167 1.23 -0.32 11.48
CA TYR A 167 1.61 -1.26 12.55
C TYR A 167 1.31 -0.66 13.91
N ALA A 168 1.77 0.55 14.17
CA ALA A 168 1.54 1.28 15.42
C ALA A 168 0.05 1.62 15.61
N ALA A 169 -0.67 1.95 14.54
CA ALA A 169 -2.07 2.33 14.59
C ALA A 169 -2.97 1.27 15.26
N VAL A 170 -2.64 -0.01 15.13
CA VAL A 170 -3.43 -1.12 15.67
C VAL A 170 -2.69 -1.93 16.74
N ALA A 171 -1.45 -1.59 17.07
CA ALA A 171 -0.59 -2.37 17.98
C ALA A 171 -1.16 -2.50 19.40
N GLY A 172 -1.98 -1.54 19.84
CA GLY A 172 -2.65 -1.55 21.14
C GLY A 172 -3.89 -2.44 21.24
N LEU A 173 -4.37 -3.01 20.12
CA LEU A 173 -5.53 -3.87 20.13
C LEU A 173 -5.14 -5.32 20.47
N ASP A 174 -6.01 -6.00 21.23
CA ASP A 174 -5.91 -7.44 21.43
C ASP A 174 -6.20 -8.15 20.09
N ARG A 175 -5.21 -8.87 19.58
CA ARG A 175 -5.30 -9.53 18.28
C ARG A 175 -6.34 -10.63 18.23
N ASP A 176 -6.49 -11.43 19.30
CA ASP A 176 -7.49 -12.51 19.36
C ASP A 176 -8.92 -11.96 19.33
N ALA A 177 -9.15 -10.83 19.98
CA ALA A 177 -10.46 -10.18 19.98
C ALA A 177 -10.75 -9.41 18.67
N HIS A 178 -9.73 -8.76 18.08
CA HIS A 178 -9.91 -7.78 17.01
C HIS A 178 -9.43 -8.23 15.62
N MET A 179 -8.90 -9.44 15.46
CA MET A 179 -8.63 -10.04 14.17
C MET A 179 -9.61 -11.16 13.84
N SER A 180 -9.92 -11.36 12.56
CA SER A 180 -10.79 -12.44 12.07
C SER A 180 -10.02 -13.70 11.73
N ASP A 181 -8.74 -13.55 11.43
CA ASP A 181 -7.79 -14.60 11.13
C ASP A 181 -6.36 -14.11 11.40
N VAL A 182 -5.35 -14.77 10.85
CA VAL A 182 -3.93 -14.40 11.05
C VAL A 182 -3.58 -13.02 10.49
N PHE A 183 -4.32 -12.52 9.51
CA PHE A 183 -3.96 -11.33 8.73
C PHE A 183 -4.93 -10.17 8.91
N HIS A 184 -6.23 -10.46 8.97
CA HIS A 184 -7.26 -9.45 8.75
C HIS A 184 -7.84 -8.92 10.05
N TRP A 185 -7.86 -7.60 10.15
CA TRP A 185 -8.47 -6.88 11.25
C TRP A 185 -9.99 -6.77 11.08
N LYS A 186 -10.73 -6.90 12.18
CA LYS A 186 -12.16 -6.59 12.26
C LYS A 186 -12.39 -5.08 12.21
N GLU A 187 -13.64 -4.65 12.33
CA GLU A 187 -14.05 -3.26 12.11
C GLU A 187 -13.25 -2.23 12.91
N THR A 188 -12.96 -2.50 14.20
CA THR A 188 -12.17 -1.58 15.05
C THR A 188 -10.76 -1.35 14.47
N GLY A 189 -10.09 -2.42 14.03
CA GLY A 189 -8.77 -2.29 13.43
C GLY A 189 -8.79 -1.56 12.08
N LYS A 190 -9.79 -1.87 11.22
CA LYS A 190 -9.98 -1.15 9.95
C LYS A 190 -10.27 0.33 10.16
N GLU A 191 -10.99 0.68 11.22
CA GLU A 191 -11.27 2.08 11.56
C GLU A 191 -9.99 2.83 11.91
N LEU A 192 -9.14 2.28 12.78
CA LEU A 192 -7.88 2.90 13.16
C LEU A 192 -6.91 3.01 11.97
N GLN A 193 -6.88 2.00 11.09
CA GLN A 193 -6.10 2.06 9.85
C GLN A 193 -6.58 3.20 8.95
N ALA A 194 -7.90 3.32 8.75
CA ALA A 194 -8.48 4.39 7.96
C ALA A 194 -8.21 5.77 8.55
N GLU A 195 -8.27 5.90 9.88
CA GLU A 195 -7.95 7.16 10.57
C GLU A 195 -6.50 7.57 10.35
N ALA A 196 -5.54 6.64 10.43
CA ALA A 196 -4.13 6.92 10.17
C ALA A 196 -3.90 7.42 8.73
N ILE A 197 -4.52 6.78 7.74
CA ILE A 197 -4.48 7.23 6.34
C ILE A 197 -5.10 8.62 6.20
N CYS A 198 -6.31 8.83 6.74
CA CYS A 198 -7.02 10.11 6.62
C CYS A 198 -6.30 11.26 7.31
N ALA A 199 -5.70 11.02 8.48
CA ALA A 199 -4.91 12.03 9.19
C ALA A 199 -3.72 12.49 8.35
N PHE A 200 -3.00 11.55 7.73
CA PHE A 200 -1.91 11.90 6.81
C PHE A 200 -2.42 12.71 5.61
N VAL A 201 -3.48 12.25 4.94
CA VAL A 201 -4.04 12.92 3.75
C VAL A 201 -4.45 14.35 4.08
N ARG A 202 -5.23 14.55 5.15
CA ARG A 202 -5.67 15.90 5.59
C ARG A 202 -4.48 16.80 5.89
N GLY A 203 -3.48 16.30 6.62
CA GLY A 203 -2.26 17.05 6.89
C GLY A 203 -1.51 17.49 5.63
N GLN A 204 -1.51 16.67 4.57
CA GLN A 204 -0.89 17.02 3.29
C GLN A 204 -1.71 18.03 2.48
N LEU A 205 -3.01 18.08 2.68
CA LEU A 205 -3.93 19.01 2.01
C LEU A 205 -4.14 20.31 2.81
N GLY A 206 -3.50 20.47 3.97
CA GLY A 206 -3.58 21.69 4.79
C GLY A 206 -4.88 21.81 5.59
N GLN A 207 -5.48 20.70 5.98
CA GLN A 207 -6.75 20.62 6.69
C GLN A 207 -6.57 20.03 8.09
#